data_926fa9d1dfa42e77aece246251e5c871
#
_entry.id   926fa9d1dfa42e77aece246251e5c871
#
_cell.length_a   1.000
_cell.length_b   1.000
_cell.length_c   1.000
_cell.angle_alpha   90.00
_cell.angle_beta   90.00
_cell.angle_gamma   90.00
#
_symmetry.space_group_name_H-M   'P 1'
#
loop_
_entity.id
_entity.type
_entity.pdbx_description
1 polymer ?
#
loop_
_entity_poly.entity_id
_entity_poly.type
_entity_poly.pdbx_seq_one_letter_code
_entity_poly.pdbx_strand_id
1 'polypeptide(L)'
;MKILQPPSWAKPRGYSNGIAVKGGTTVYIAGQVGWKDGAWEAKDFAGQFRQALANILEALAQAKGKPEHIVRLTWYVVDRDAYLASLKAVGEAYRELMGKHYPTMTVVKVSALVESQARLEIEATAVVPDR
;
A
#
# COMPACT_ATOMS: atom_id res chain seq x y z
N MET A 1 13.24 -8.28 -10.37
CA MET A 1 12.02 -8.63 -9.60
C MET A 1 11.30 -9.76 -10.31
N LYS A 2 10.96 -10.78 -9.57
CA LYS A 2 10.25 -11.95 -10.10
C LYS A 2 8.97 -12.17 -9.31
N ILE A 3 7.83 -12.23 -10.00
CA ILE A 3 6.54 -12.59 -9.42
C ILE A 3 6.50 -14.10 -9.22
N LEU A 4 6.16 -14.54 -8.00
CA LEU A 4 6.08 -15.96 -7.65
C LEU A 4 4.61 -16.38 -7.60
N GLN A 5 4.26 -17.29 -8.52
CA GLN A 5 2.88 -17.79 -8.61
C GLN A 5 2.91 -19.30 -8.80
N PRO A 6 2.50 -20.07 -7.80
CA PRO A 6 2.37 -21.52 -7.98
C PRO A 6 1.40 -21.83 -9.12
N PRO A 7 1.77 -22.70 -10.07
CA PRO A 7 0.94 -22.92 -11.26
C PRO A 7 -0.48 -23.43 -10.97
N SER A 8 -0.66 -24.16 -9.86
CA SER A 8 -1.96 -24.72 -9.49
C SER A 8 -2.86 -23.75 -8.72
N TRP A 9 -2.33 -22.60 -8.30
CA TRP A 9 -3.11 -21.61 -7.55
C TRP A 9 -3.90 -20.72 -8.48
N ALA A 10 -5.06 -20.29 -8.04
CA ALA A 10 -5.84 -19.28 -8.76
C ALA A 10 -5.01 -17.98 -8.85
N LYS A 11 -5.17 -17.27 -9.97
CA LYS A 11 -4.49 -16.00 -10.14
C LYS A 11 -5.03 -14.98 -9.14
N PRO A 12 -4.14 -14.28 -8.39
CA PRO A 12 -4.58 -13.27 -7.45
C PRO A 12 -5.12 -12.04 -8.18
N ARG A 13 -6.03 -11.34 -7.52
CA ARG A 13 -6.59 -10.07 -8.04
C ARG A 13 -6.20 -8.94 -7.11
N GLY A 14 -5.50 -7.95 -7.65
CA GLY A 14 -5.10 -6.76 -6.90
C GLY A 14 -3.90 -6.97 -5.98
N TYR A 15 -3.21 -8.10 -6.09
CA TYR A 15 -2.00 -8.40 -5.31
C TYR A 15 -1.19 -9.51 -5.99
N SER A 16 0.03 -9.72 -5.52
CA SER A 16 0.85 -10.87 -5.91
C SER A 16 1.02 -11.80 -4.72
N ASN A 17 1.08 -13.11 -4.96
CA ASN A 17 1.27 -14.08 -3.88
C ASN A 17 2.69 -14.05 -3.32
N GLY A 18 3.66 -13.79 -4.16
CA GLY A 18 5.06 -13.66 -3.73
C GLY A 18 5.86 -12.85 -4.72
N ILE A 19 6.92 -12.22 -4.23
CA ILE A 19 7.86 -11.48 -5.07
C ILE A 19 9.26 -11.79 -4.57
N ALA A 20 10.16 -12.14 -5.50
CA ALA A 20 11.56 -12.32 -5.22
C ALA A 20 12.35 -11.17 -5.85
N VAL A 21 13.26 -10.59 -5.09
CA VAL A 21 14.12 -9.51 -5.57
C VAL A 21 15.56 -9.84 -5.20
N LYS A 22 16.47 -9.62 -6.14
CA LYS A 22 17.90 -9.83 -5.94
C LYS A 22 18.61 -8.49 -6.13
N GLY A 23 19.50 -8.16 -5.20
CA GLY A 23 20.23 -6.89 -5.23
C GLY A 23 19.37 -5.69 -4.85
N GLY A 24 19.87 -4.51 -5.16
CA GLY A 24 19.17 -3.27 -4.89
C GLY A 24 19.28 -2.76 -3.46
N THR A 25 18.60 -1.67 -3.18
CA THR A 25 18.52 -1.06 -1.86
C THR A 25 17.13 -1.30 -1.30
N THR A 26 17.06 -1.97 -0.13
CA THR A 26 15.79 -2.19 0.56
C THR A 26 15.40 -0.93 1.33
N VAL A 27 14.17 -0.48 1.11
CA VAL A 27 13.61 0.72 1.74
C VAL A 27 12.40 0.30 2.58
N TYR A 28 12.45 0.63 3.86
CA TYR A 28 11.36 0.36 4.80
C TYR A 28 10.61 1.67 5.04
N ILE A 29 9.30 1.66 4.84
CA ILE A 29 8.48 2.85 5.01
C ILE A 29 7.50 2.60 6.15
N ALA A 30 7.56 3.46 7.16
CA ALA A 30 6.70 3.38 8.33
C ALA A 30 5.23 3.50 7.94
N GLY A 31 4.34 3.01 8.80
CA GLY A 31 2.91 3.13 8.62
C GLY A 31 2.49 4.57 8.35
N GLN A 32 1.72 4.76 7.31
CA GLN A 32 1.17 6.05 6.91
C GLN A 32 -0.34 6.02 7.04
N VAL A 33 -0.88 7.12 7.55
CA VAL A 33 -2.33 7.33 7.66
C VAL A 33 -2.75 8.44 6.70
N GLY A 34 -4.04 8.73 6.63
CA GLY A 34 -4.58 9.75 5.74
C GLY A 34 -4.33 11.19 6.20
N TRP A 35 -3.15 11.46 6.74
CA TRP A 35 -2.76 12.73 7.31
C TRP A 35 -1.62 13.33 6.52
N LYS A 36 -1.70 14.63 6.24
CA LYS A 36 -0.66 15.34 5.51
C LYS A 36 -0.46 16.72 6.09
N ASP A 37 0.78 17.03 6.48
CA ASP A 37 1.18 18.36 6.96
C ASP A 37 0.26 18.91 8.03
N GLY A 38 -0.14 18.06 9.00
CA GLY A 38 -0.98 18.44 10.12
C GLY A 38 -2.48 18.43 9.85
N ALA A 39 -2.92 17.96 8.68
CA ALA A 39 -4.33 18.01 8.30
C ALA A 39 -4.89 16.65 7.86
N TRP A 40 -6.14 16.42 8.23
CA TRP A 40 -6.97 15.30 7.76
C TRP A 40 -7.95 15.85 6.73
N GLU A 41 -7.53 15.93 5.48
CA GLU A 41 -8.38 16.49 4.42
C GLU A 41 -9.52 15.55 4.07
N ALA A 42 -9.24 14.23 4.01
CA ALA A 42 -10.25 13.23 3.72
C ALA A 42 -10.75 12.57 4.99
N LYS A 43 -12.07 12.36 5.06
CA LYS A 43 -12.71 11.71 6.21
C LYS A 43 -13.24 10.32 5.86
N ASP A 44 -13.43 10.04 4.58
CA ASP A 44 -13.87 8.73 4.11
C ASP A 44 -12.69 7.78 3.91
N PHE A 45 -12.98 6.50 3.83
CA PHE A 45 -11.97 5.46 3.70
C PHE A 45 -11.11 5.64 2.45
N ALA A 46 -11.75 5.80 1.29
CA ALA A 46 -11.01 5.88 0.02
C ALA A 46 -10.10 7.10 -0.05
N GLY A 47 -10.55 8.24 0.46
CA GLY A 47 -9.74 9.46 0.50
C GLY A 47 -8.54 9.32 1.43
N GLN A 48 -8.72 8.69 2.58
CA GLN A 48 -7.62 8.43 3.51
C GLN A 48 -6.65 7.39 2.92
N PHE A 49 -7.16 6.39 2.21
CA PHE A 49 -6.31 5.43 1.50
C PHE A 49 -5.42 6.14 0.49
N ARG A 50 -6.02 7.00 -0.34
CA ARG A 50 -5.27 7.76 -1.35
C ARG A 50 -4.15 8.57 -0.70
N GLN A 51 -4.44 9.27 0.39
CA GLN A 51 -3.45 10.10 1.06
C GLN A 51 -2.33 9.24 1.69
N ALA A 52 -2.70 8.14 2.35
CA ALA A 52 -1.71 7.25 2.95
C ALA A 52 -0.76 6.67 1.88
N LEU A 53 -1.31 6.23 0.76
CA LEU A 53 -0.49 5.68 -0.33
C LEU A 53 0.38 6.77 -0.96
N ALA A 54 -0.16 7.98 -1.15
CA ALA A 54 0.62 9.10 -1.65
C ALA A 54 1.79 9.44 -0.72
N ASN A 55 1.57 9.38 0.60
CA ASN A 55 2.64 9.59 1.58
C ASN A 55 3.74 8.53 1.44
N ILE A 56 3.37 7.27 1.22
CA ILE A 56 4.34 6.19 0.98
C ILE A 56 5.19 6.49 -0.25
N LEU A 57 4.54 6.90 -1.34
CA LEU A 57 5.25 7.19 -2.59
C LEU A 57 6.17 8.40 -2.46
N GLU A 58 5.76 9.41 -1.69
CA GLU A 58 6.58 10.58 -1.42
C GLU A 58 7.82 10.22 -0.60
N ALA A 59 7.66 9.39 0.43
CA ALA A 59 8.79 8.89 1.21
C ALA A 59 9.74 8.04 0.35
N LEU A 60 9.18 7.17 -0.48
CA LEU A 60 9.94 6.29 -1.37
C LEU A 60 10.76 7.11 -2.38
N ALA A 61 10.22 8.23 -2.85
CA ALA A 61 10.92 9.10 -3.79
C ALA A 61 12.22 9.67 -3.23
N GLN A 62 12.36 9.76 -1.91
CA GLN A 62 13.61 10.20 -1.29
C GLN A 62 14.76 9.22 -1.56
N ALA A 63 14.45 7.95 -1.79
CA ALA A 63 15.41 6.93 -2.20
C ALA A 63 15.43 6.74 -3.72
N LYS A 64 14.83 7.68 -4.46
CA LYS A 64 14.65 7.60 -5.92
C LYS A 64 13.86 6.38 -6.34
N GLY A 65 12.99 5.90 -5.47
CA GLY A 65 12.12 4.77 -5.74
C GLY A 65 10.84 5.19 -6.45
N LYS A 66 10.24 4.25 -7.14
CA LYS A 66 9.00 4.41 -7.90
C LYS A 66 7.98 3.39 -7.41
N PRO A 67 6.68 3.57 -7.72
CA PRO A 67 5.66 2.61 -7.30
C PRO A 67 6.00 1.16 -7.64
N GLU A 68 6.56 0.90 -8.82
CA GLU A 68 6.91 -0.45 -9.25
C GLU A 68 8.01 -1.11 -8.40
N HIS A 69 8.69 -0.34 -7.55
CA HIS A 69 9.71 -0.90 -6.65
C HIS A 69 9.14 -1.41 -5.33
N ILE A 70 7.87 -1.15 -5.05
CA ILE A 70 7.22 -1.64 -3.83
C ILE A 70 7.03 -3.15 -3.96
N VAL A 71 7.45 -3.90 -2.93
CA VAL A 71 7.34 -5.36 -2.91
C VAL A 71 6.32 -5.85 -1.89
N ARG A 72 5.99 -5.03 -0.90
CA ARG A 72 5.01 -5.38 0.14
C ARG A 72 4.24 -4.15 0.60
N LEU A 73 2.93 -4.32 0.73
CA LEU A 73 2.06 -3.39 1.45
C LEU A 73 1.31 -4.19 2.51
N THR A 74 1.27 -3.66 3.73
CA THR A 74 0.43 -4.20 4.79
C THR A 74 -0.54 -3.10 5.22
N TRP A 75 -1.83 -3.43 5.19
CA TRP A 75 -2.91 -2.49 5.53
C TRP A 75 -3.55 -2.93 6.83
N TYR A 76 -3.71 -1.98 7.72
CA TYR A 76 -4.40 -2.15 8.99
C TYR A 76 -5.67 -1.31 8.92
N VAL A 77 -6.85 -1.95 8.93
CA VAL A 77 -8.13 -1.25 8.83
C VAL A 77 -8.92 -1.43 10.13
N VAL A 78 -9.64 -0.40 10.56
CA VAL A 78 -10.41 -0.45 11.81
C VAL A 78 -11.87 -0.85 11.57
N ASP A 79 -12.37 -0.73 10.35
CA ASP A 79 -13.73 -1.07 9.98
C ASP A 79 -13.71 -1.91 8.70
N ARG A 80 -13.90 -3.21 8.87
CA ARG A 80 -13.90 -4.15 7.75
C ARG A 80 -15.00 -3.83 6.74
N ASP A 81 -16.19 -3.45 7.21
CA ASP A 81 -17.31 -3.17 6.32
C ASP A 81 -17.07 -1.90 5.49
N ALA A 82 -16.48 -0.87 6.10
CA ALA A 82 -16.09 0.35 5.37
C ALA A 82 -15.07 0.04 4.27
N TYR A 83 -14.10 -0.81 4.57
CA TYR A 83 -13.14 -1.26 3.58
C TYR A 83 -13.83 -1.98 2.41
N LEU A 84 -14.69 -2.96 2.71
CA LEU A 84 -15.38 -3.74 1.68
C LEU A 84 -16.32 -2.87 0.84
N ALA A 85 -16.96 -1.87 1.45
CA ALA A 85 -17.83 -0.93 0.74
C ALA A 85 -17.07 0.05 -0.15
N SER A 86 -15.76 0.21 0.06
CA SER A 86 -14.94 1.21 -0.63
C SER A 86 -14.06 0.61 -1.74
N LEU A 87 -14.19 -0.68 -2.05
CA LEU A 87 -13.28 -1.38 -2.97
C LEU A 87 -13.17 -0.73 -4.34
N LYS A 88 -14.28 -0.23 -4.88
CA LYS A 88 -14.26 0.42 -6.20
C LYS A 88 -13.44 1.71 -6.17
N ALA A 89 -13.72 2.60 -5.22
CA ALA A 89 -13.02 3.88 -5.10
C ALA A 89 -11.54 3.67 -4.74
N VAL A 90 -11.26 2.71 -3.86
CA VAL A 90 -9.88 2.33 -3.51
C VAL A 90 -9.15 1.81 -4.74
N GLY A 91 -9.79 0.95 -5.54
CA GLY A 91 -9.19 0.41 -6.76
C GLY A 91 -8.86 1.50 -7.77
N GLU A 92 -9.72 2.51 -7.91
CA GLU A 92 -9.47 3.65 -8.80
C GLU A 92 -8.27 4.46 -8.32
N ALA A 93 -8.20 4.79 -7.03
CA ALA A 93 -7.08 5.51 -6.44
C ALA A 93 -5.78 4.70 -6.57
N TYR A 94 -5.86 3.39 -6.33
CA TYR A 94 -4.72 2.51 -6.48
C TYR A 94 -4.15 2.55 -7.90
N ARG A 95 -5.00 2.40 -8.91
CA ARG A 95 -4.56 2.42 -10.31
C ARG A 95 -3.94 3.75 -10.71
N GLU A 96 -4.46 4.87 -10.20
CA GLU A 96 -3.86 6.18 -10.47
C GLU A 96 -2.45 6.30 -9.91
N LEU A 97 -2.22 5.80 -8.69
CA LEU A 97 -0.95 5.98 -7.99
C LEU A 97 0.06 4.88 -8.31
N MET A 98 -0.40 3.64 -8.42
CA MET A 98 0.47 2.47 -8.59
C MET A 98 0.49 1.90 -10.00
N GLY A 99 -0.45 2.32 -10.86
CA GLY A 99 -0.58 1.73 -12.17
C GLY A 99 -0.99 0.27 -12.10
N LYS A 100 -0.37 -0.57 -12.91
CA LYS A 100 -0.68 -2.01 -12.97
C LYS A 100 0.27 -2.85 -12.12
N HIS A 101 0.98 -2.23 -11.20
CA HIS A 101 1.88 -2.95 -10.31
C HIS A 101 1.14 -3.40 -9.05
N TYR A 102 1.17 -4.70 -8.78
CA TYR A 102 0.49 -5.30 -7.62
C TYR A 102 1.51 -6.05 -6.77
N PRO A 103 2.03 -5.42 -5.71
CA PRO A 103 2.98 -6.08 -4.80
C PRO A 103 2.31 -7.15 -3.96
N THR A 104 3.09 -7.85 -3.14
CA THR A 104 2.51 -8.68 -2.09
C THR A 104 1.73 -7.78 -1.15
N MET A 105 0.60 -8.29 -0.64
CA MET A 105 -0.32 -7.45 0.11
C MET A 105 -1.05 -8.26 1.17
N THR A 106 -1.17 -7.67 2.35
CA THR A 106 -1.97 -8.21 3.44
C THR A 106 -2.85 -7.11 3.96
N VAL A 107 -4.14 -7.42 4.17
CA VAL A 107 -5.11 -6.49 4.76
C VAL A 107 -5.70 -7.16 5.98
N VAL A 108 -5.58 -6.52 7.15
CA VAL A 108 -6.11 -7.06 8.40
C VAL A 108 -6.89 -6.00 9.14
N LYS A 109 -7.98 -6.43 9.82
CA LYS A 109 -8.72 -5.57 10.72
C LYS A 109 -8.01 -5.55 12.06
N VAL A 110 -7.88 -4.34 12.63
CA VAL A 110 -7.34 -4.13 13.97
C VAL A 110 -8.39 -3.43 14.84
N SER A 111 -8.27 -3.55 16.15
CA SER A 111 -9.27 -2.98 17.07
C SER A 111 -9.20 -1.45 17.11
N ALA A 112 -8.03 -0.86 16.91
CA ALA A 112 -7.84 0.60 16.90
C ALA A 112 -6.50 0.95 16.26
N LEU A 113 -6.39 2.17 15.79
CA LEU A 113 -5.12 2.78 15.39
C LEU A 113 -4.77 3.86 16.40
N VAL A 114 -3.50 4.22 16.48
CA VAL A 114 -3.05 5.24 17.44
C VAL A 114 -3.75 6.58 17.16
N GLU A 115 -3.86 6.93 15.88
CA GLU A 115 -4.59 8.14 15.48
C GLU A 115 -6.08 7.84 15.42
N SER A 116 -6.87 8.50 16.29
CA SER A 116 -8.31 8.23 16.40
C SER A 116 -9.09 8.57 15.12
N GLN A 117 -8.61 9.50 14.30
CA GLN A 117 -9.25 9.87 13.05
C GLN A 117 -8.88 8.94 11.88
N ALA A 118 -7.87 8.08 12.06
CA ALA A 118 -7.42 7.20 10.99
C ALA A 118 -8.40 6.05 10.80
N ARG A 119 -8.78 5.81 9.55
CA ARG A 119 -9.59 4.66 9.16
C ARG A 119 -8.73 3.49 8.73
N LEU A 120 -7.49 3.76 8.35
CA LEU A 120 -6.51 2.76 7.99
C LEU A 120 -5.10 3.31 8.18
N GLU A 121 -4.16 2.38 8.21
CA GLU A 121 -2.73 2.67 8.21
C GLU A 121 -2.06 1.68 7.26
N ILE A 122 -1.10 2.12 6.46
CA ILE A 122 -0.42 1.27 5.48
C ILE A 122 1.09 1.42 5.67
N GLU A 123 1.78 0.30 5.77
CA GLU A 123 3.25 0.27 5.73
C GLU A 123 3.73 -0.40 4.46
N ALA A 124 4.95 -0.11 4.05
CA ALA A 124 5.49 -0.61 2.79
C ALA A 124 6.94 -1.02 2.92
N THR A 125 7.33 -1.98 2.08
CA THR A 125 8.72 -2.33 1.83
C THR A 125 8.94 -2.25 0.33
N ALA A 126 10.03 -1.61 -0.07
CA ALA A 126 10.40 -1.50 -1.48
C ALA A 126 11.85 -1.92 -1.67
N VAL A 127 12.20 -2.30 -2.89
CA VAL A 127 13.58 -2.56 -3.29
C VAL A 127 13.86 -1.73 -4.53
N VAL A 128 14.73 -0.74 -4.38
CA VAL A 128 15.11 0.17 -5.46
C VAL A 128 16.33 -0.43 -6.17
N PRO A 129 16.25 -0.67 -7.48
CA PRO A 129 17.35 -1.30 -8.20
C PRO A 129 18.63 -0.47 -8.13
N ASP A 130 19.76 -1.16 -8.19
CA ASP A 130 21.06 -0.52 -8.35
C ASP A 130 21.12 0.15 -9.72
N ARG A 131 21.87 1.23 -9.80
CA ARG A 131 22.06 2.00 -11.04
C ARG A 131 23.38 1.68 -11.70
#